data_175b303dc73be79f1654548e0b76a84e
#
_entry.id   175b303dc73be79f1654548e0b76a84e
#
_cell.length_a   1.000
_cell.length_b   1.000
_cell.length_c   1.000
_cell.angle_alpha   90.00
_cell.angle_beta   90.00
_cell.angle_gamma   90.00
#
_symmetry.space_group_name_H-M   'P 1'
#
loop_
_entity.id
_entity.type
_entity.pdbx_description
1 polymer ?
#
loop_
_entity_poly.entity_id
_entity_poly.type
_entity_poly.pdbx_seq_one_letter_code
_entity_poly.pdbx_strand_id
1 'polypeptide(L)'
;TKFIPNCRVWDEFGLQSGAEKIVADTVHTNNAFPDIRLFADEVIWAGDEDASFHTSHRTIITGTNTGYSKFSEPTKKSVRLLCIANCVAKNNEIYYENVVYDTAALIKQLGLNVNEVAREIAKKGNNGPFAPDFKNSKPKRIIRNLKPLSFEIPEKISNVRDFVEAVFNSIWNRRNFSTIDHVYSDDVAFEAGLLSKEFPDT
;
A
#
# COMPACT_ATOMS: atom_id res chain seq x y z
N THR A 1 10.73 -17.30 2.56
CA THR A 1 11.20 -16.01 3.08
C THR A 1 10.52 -15.72 4.40
N LYS A 2 11.23 -15.23 5.37
CA LYS A 2 10.73 -14.85 6.70
C LYS A 2 11.16 -13.43 7.04
N PHE A 3 10.51 -12.83 8.02
CA PHE A 3 10.93 -11.54 8.56
C PHE A 3 12.06 -11.74 9.56
N ILE A 4 13.06 -10.85 9.55
CA ILE A 4 14.07 -10.80 10.63
C ILE A 4 13.42 -10.33 11.95
N PRO A 5 13.97 -10.67 13.11
CA PRO A 5 13.37 -10.33 14.40
C PRO A 5 13.06 -8.83 14.59
N ASN A 6 13.91 -7.95 14.06
CA ASN A 6 13.77 -6.49 14.17
C ASN A 6 13.33 -5.83 12.86
N CYS A 7 12.60 -6.54 12.01
CA CYS A 7 12.06 -5.99 10.76
C CYS A 7 11.11 -4.81 11.01
N ARG A 8 10.90 -4.01 9.97
CA ARG A 8 10.01 -2.87 9.98
C ARG A 8 9.02 -2.96 8.82
N VAL A 9 7.75 -2.91 9.14
CA VAL A 9 6.67 -2.88 8.16
C VAL A 9 5.88 -1.59 8.33
N TRP A 10 5.70 -0.87 7.23
CA TRP A 10 4.85 0.31 7.15
C TRP A 10 3.57 -0.04 6.40
N ASP A 11 2.44 0.24 7.00
CA ASP A 11 1.12 0.17 6.40
C ASP A 11 0.34 1.48 6.62
N GLU A 12 -0.92 1.54 6.26
CA GLU A 12 -1.77 2.72 6.47
C GLU A 12 -1.99 3.08 7.94
N PHE A 13 -1.73 2.17 8.86
CA PHE A 13 -1.82 2.39 10.30
C PHE A 13 -0.49 2.86 10.92
N GLY A 14 0.60 2.80 10.15
CA GLY A 14 1.92 3.28 10.55
C GLY A 14 2.98 2.19 10.64
N LEU A 15 4.00 2.43 11.46
CA LEU A 15 5.13 1.51 11.61
C LEU A 15 4.80 0.37 12.56
N GLN A 16 4.98 -0.84 12.06
CA GLN A 16 5.03 -2.04 12.87
C GLN A 16 6.49 -2.52 12.98
N SER A 17 7.00 -2.68 14.18
CA SER A 17 8.37 -3.09 14.44
C SER A 17 8.40 -4.47 15.11
N GLY A 18 9.21 -5.35 14.53
CA GLY A 18 9.45 -6.69 15.03
C GLY A 18 8.54 -7.77 14.45
N ALA A 19 9.14 -8.92 14.19
CA ALA A 19 8.46 -10.06 13.59
C ALA A 19 7.27 -10.58 14.43
N GLU A 20 7.37 -10.52 15.77
CA GLU A 20 6.29 -10.97 16.65
C GLU A 20 4.99 -10.21 16.44
N LYS A 21 5.08 -8.87 16.28
CA LYS A 21 3.91 -8.03 16.02
C LYS A 21 3.29 -8.34 14.66
N ILE A 22 4.11 -8.57 13.66
CA ILE A 22 3.64 -8.92 12.30
C ILE A 22 2.94 -10.28 12.32
N VAL A 23 3.50 -11.26 13.04
CA VAL A 23 2.88 -12.57 13.20
C VAL A 23 1.53 -12.44 13.92
N ALA A 24 1.45 -11.66 14.98
CA ALA A 24 0.19 -11.44 15.71
C ALA A 24 -0.89 -10.80 14.81
N ASP A 25 -0.52 -9.79 14.01
CA ASP A 25 -1.42 -9.17 13.04
C ASP A 25 -1.88 -10.14 11.95
N THR A 26 -0.96 -10.99 11.46
CA THR A 26 -1.27 -12.01 10.46
C THR A 26 -2.24 -13.05 11.03
N VAL A 27 -2.01 -13.53 12.26
CA VAL A 27 -2.92 -14.47 12.94
C VAL A 27 -4.31 -13.85 13.12
N HIS A 28 -4.38 -12.58 13.53
CA HIS A 28 -5.64 -11.87 13.65
C HIS A 28 -6.38 -11.79 12.30
N THR A 29 -5.66 -11.46 11.22
CA THR A 29 -6.23 -11.41 9.88
C THR A 29 -6.73 -12.78 9.41
N ASN A 30 -5.97 -13.84 9.64
CA ASN A 30 -6.37 -15.21 9.32
C ASN A 30 -7.59 -15.66 10.11
N ASN A 31 -7.71 -15.25 11.37
CA ASN A 31 -8.91 -15.54 12.17
C ASN A 31 -10.14 -14.76 11.67
N ALA A 32 -9.94 -13.53 11.17
CA ALA A 32 -11.02 -12.74 10.60
C ALA A 32 -11.48 -13.27 9.23
N PHE A 33 -10.54 -13.82 8.43
CA PHE A 33 -10.75 -14.35 7.09
C PHE A 33 -10.08 -15.74 6.96
N PRO A 34 -10.69 -16.81 7.49
CA PRO A 34 -10.02 -18.13 7.53
C PRO A 34 -9.73 -18.75 6.16
N ASP A 35 -10.46 -18.31 5.14
CA ASP A 35 -10.32 -18.73 3.75
C ASP A 35 -9.47 -17.76 2.90
N ILE A 36 -8.71 -16.87 3.54
CA ILE A 36 -7.90 -15.86 2.86
C ILE A 36 -6.97 -16.48 1.83
N ARG A 37 -6.90 -15.87 0.65
CA ARG A 37 -5.98 -16.23 -0.43
C ARG A 37 -5.32 -14.97 -0.96
N LEU A 38 -4.04 -15.09 -1.24
CA LEU A 38 -3.20 -14.06 -1.82
C LEU A 38 -2.68 -14.55 -3.17
N PHE A 39 -2.94 -13.77 -4.21
CA PHE A 39 -2.49 -14.06 -5.56
C PHE A 39 -1.54 -12.94 -5.98
N ALA A 40 -0.25 -13.26 -6.10
CA ALA A 40 0.71 -12.34 -6.69
C ALA A 40 0.40 -12.21 -8.19
N ASP A 41 -0.20 -11.10 -8.56
CA ASP A 41 -0.62 -10.81 -9.92
C ASP A 41 0.57 -10.31 -10.75
N GLU A 42 1.41 -9.49 -10.15
CA GLU A 42 2.63 -8.99 -10.75
C GLU A 42 3.73 -8.87 -9.70
N VAL A 43 4.94 -9.28 -10.06
CA VAL A 43 6.13 -9.15 -9.20
C VAL A 43 7.26 -8.53 -10.01
N ILE A 44 7.71 -7.36 -9.58
CA ILE A 44 8.87 -6.67 -10.12
C ILE A 44 9.98 -6.72 -9.07
N TRP A 45 11.21 -6.96 -9.49
CA TRP A 45 12.33 -6.99 -8.56
C TRP A 45 13.60 -6.44 -9.17
N ALA A 46 14.50 -5.98 -8.32
CA ALA A 46 15.84 -5.51 -8.67
C ALA A 46 16.80 -5.77 -7.52
N GLY A 47 18.09 -5.76 -7.82
CA GLY A 47 19.15 -5.99 -6.83
C GLY A 47 19.80 -7.35 -6.98
N ASP A 48 20.64 -7.69 -6.02
CA ASP A 48 21.44 -8.92 -5.98
C ASP A 48 21.65 -9.38 -4.53
N GLU A 49 22.35 -10.51 -4.37
CA GLU A 49 22.62 -11.09 -3.05
C GLU A 49 23.60 -10.26 -2.22
N ASP A 50 24.50 -9.52 -2.84
CA ASP A 50 25.51 -8.72 -2.15
C ASP A 50 24.90 -7.44 -1.56
N ALA A 51 24.10 -6.73 -2.35
CA ALA A 51 23.44 -5.51 -1.92
C ALA A 51 22.17 -5.77 -1.15
N SER A 52 21.15 -6.27 -1.76
CA SER A 52 19.84 -6.77 -1.31
C SER A 52 18.87 -6.79 -2.48
N PHE A 53 17.81 -7.55 -2.35
CA PHE A 53 16.71 -7.52 -3.31
C PHE A 53 15.66 -6.51 -2.89
N HIS A 54 15.24 -5.69 -3.84
CA HIS A 54 14.07 -4.83 -3.75
C HIS A 54 12.97 -5.46 -4.60
N THR A 55 11.81 -5.68 -4.02
CA THR A 55 10.68 -6.27 -4.73
C THR A 55 9.45 -5.38 -4.60
N SER A 56 8.64 -5.34 -5.64
CA SER A 56 7.32 -4.72 -5.64
C SER A 56 6.30 -5.75 -6.10
N HIS A 57 5.31 -6.02 -5.27
CA HIS A 57 4.28 -7.01 -5.56
C HIS A 57 2.93 -6.34 -5.68
N ARG A 58 2.25 -6.55 -6.81
CA ARG A 58 0.82 -6.31 -6.90
C ARG A 58 0.11 -7.62 -6.55
N THR A 59 -0.71 -7.59 -5.50
CA THR A 59 -1.33 -8.79 -4.94
C THR A 59 -2.83 -8.59 -4.85
N ILE A 60 -3.59 -9.56 -5.33
CA ILE A 60 -5.02 -9.66 -5.13
C ILE A 60 -5.26 -10.53 -3.91
N ILE A 61 -6.02 -10.00 -2.95
CA ILE A 61 -6.41 -10.70 -1.72
C ILE A 61 -7.90 -10.97 -1.76
N THR A 62 -8.29 -12.21 -1.50
CA THR A 62 -9.69 -12.63 -1.39
C THR A 62 -9.93 -13.34 -0.07
N GLY A 63 -11.15 -13.29 0.44
CA GLY A 63 -11.55 -14.01 1.65
C GLY A 63 -12.96 -13.70 2.05
N THR A 64 -13.47 -14.46 3.03
CA THR A 64 -14.81 -14.27 3.61
C THR A 64 -14.67 -13.90 5.08
N ASN A 65 -15.27 -12.79 5.48
CA ASN A 65 -15.19 -12.30 6.86
C ASN A 65 -16.13 -13.12 7.77
N THR A 66 -15.61 -14.18 8.35
CA THR A 66 -16.34 -15.06 9.28
C THR A 66 -15.87 -14.93 10.73
N GLY A 67 -14.80 -14.20 10.98
CA GLY A 67 -14.29 -13.88 12.30
C GLY A 67 -14.26 -12.38 12.57
N TYR A 68 -13.90 -12.00 13.80
CA TYR A 68 -13.74 -10.61 14.20
C TYR A 68 -12.57 -9.96 13.47
N SER A 69 -12.84 -8.86 12.79
CA SER A 69 -11.82 -8.06 12.10
C SER A 69 -11.44 -6.80 12.89
N LYS A 70 -10.43 -6.07 12.43
CA LYS A 70 -10.09 -4.75 12.98
C LYS A 70 -11.24 -3.74 12.82
N PHE A 71 -12.17 -3.99 11.90
CA PHE A 71 -13.21 -3.06 11.49
C PHE A 71 -14.61 -3.40 12.04
N SER A 72 -14.86 -4.68 12.27
CA SER A 72 -16.21 -5.15 12.65
C SER A 72 -16.23 -6.56 13.22
N GLU A 73 -17.36 -6.91 13.78
CA GLU A 73 -17.80 -8.29 13.95
C GLU A 73 -17.94 -9.01 12.61
N PRO A 74 -18.08 -10.35 12.60
CA PRO A 74 -18.23 -11.14 11.38
C PRO A 74 -19.40 -10.68 10.53
N THR A 75 -19.10 -10.23 9.31
CA THR A 75 -20.14 -9.75 8.37
C THR A 75 -20.65 -10.83 7.43
N LYS A 76 -19.95 -11.96 7.34
CA LYS A 76 -20.18 -13.08 6.41
C LYS A 76 -20.06 -12.68 4.93
N LYS A 77 -19.45 -11.54 4.65
CA LYS A 77 -19.26 -11.04 3.30
C LYS A 77 -17.93 -11.47 2.73
N SER A 78 -17.94 -11.83 1.45
CA SER A 78 -16.73 -12.07 0.67
C SER A 78 -16.14 -10.75 0.19
N VAL A 79 -14.82 -10.68 0.17
CA VAL A 79 -14.08 -9.50 -0.23
C VAL A 79 -13.00 -9.85 -1.25
N ARG A 80 -12.68 -8.86 -2.08
CA ARG A 80 -11.55 -8.88 -3.00
C ARG A 80 -10.91 -7.50 -2.96
N LEU A 81 -9.65 -7.43 -2.60
CA LEU A 81 -8.93 -6.16 -2.53
C LEU A 81 -7.55 -6.26 -3.19
N LEU A 82 -7.07 -5.11 -3.63
CA LEU A 82 -5.73 -4.93 -4.15
C LEU A 82 -4.79 -4.54 -3.00
N CYS A 83 -3.58 -5.08 -3.07
CA CYS A 83 -2.47 -4.73 -2.20
C CYS A 83 -1.21 -4.52 -3.04
N ILE A 84 -0.43 -3.50 -2.72
CA ILE A 84 0.91 -3.31 -3.25
C ILE A 84 1.89 -3.32 -2.08
N ALA A 85 2.83 -4.26 -2.12
CA ALA A 85 3.88 -4.39 -1.12
C ALA A 85 5.26 -4.21 -1.75
N ASN A 86 6.07 -3.35 -1.16
CA ASN A 86 7.46 -3.16 -1.53
C ASN A 86 8.34 -3.69 -0.41
N CYS A 87 9.10 -4.74 -0.69
CA CYS A 87 9.95 -5.39 0.29
C CYS A 87 11.43 -5.15 -0.02
N VAL A 88 12.23 -5.14 1.04
CA VAL A 88 13.68 -5.24 0.93
C VAL A 88 14.12 -6.50 1.67
N ALA A 89 14.75 -7.41 0.93
CA ALA A 89 15.16 -8.72 1.44
C ALA A 89 16.66 -8.95 1.20
N LYS A 90 17.31 -9.61 2.15
CA LYS A 90 18.67 -10.08 2.05
C LYS A 90 18.78 -11.45 2.73
N ASN A 91 19.59 -12.35 2.20
CA ASN A 91 19.74 -13.72 2.70
C ASN A 91 18.39 -14.44 2.88
N ASN A 92 17.46 -14.23 1.93
CA ASN A 92 16.10 -14.75 1.98
C ASN A 92 15.28 -14.33 3.22
N GLU A 93 15.59 -13.21 3.82
CA GLU A 93 14.90 -12.62 4.96
C GLU A 93 14.46 -11.19 4.66
N ILE A 94 13.20 -10.85 4.98
CA ILE A 94 12.65 -9.51 4.82
C ILE A 94 12.99 -8.70 6.07
N TYR A 95 13.61 -7.55 5.88
CA TYR A 95 13.94 -6.63 6.97
C TYR A 95 13.20 -5.29 6.89
N TYR A 96 12.60 -5.01 5.73
CA TYR A 96 11.82 -3.80 5.52
C TYR A 96 10.70 -4.05 4.51
N GLU A 97 9.52 -3.52 4.80
CA GLU A 97 8.37 -3.58 3.91
C GLU A 97 7.56 -2.29 3.99
N ASN A 98 7.11 -1.80 2.85
CA ASN A 98 6.01 -0.83 2.74
C ASN A 98 4.85 -1.51 2.04
N VAL A 99 3.70 -1.50 2.65
CA VAL A 99 2.50 -2.10 2.08
C VAL A 99 1.34 -1.11 2.09
N VAL A 100 0.59 -1.11 0.99
CA VAL A 100 -0.63 -0.31 0.85
C VAL A 100 -1.77 -1.25 0.47
N TYR A 101 -2.84 -1.22 1.26
CA TYR A 101 -4.07 -1.96 1.00
C TYR A 101 -5.16 -1.00 0.54
N ASP A 102 -6.05 -1.44 -0.34
CA ASP A 102 -7.30 -0.72 -0.59
C ASP A 102 -8.31 -0.96 0.56
N THR A 103 -7.95 -0.45 1.73
CA THR A 103 -8.70 -0.61 2.98
C THR A 103 -10.10 0.01 2.88
N ALA A 104 -10.24 1.10 2.13
CA ALA A 104 -11.54 1.72 1.95
C ALA A 104 -12.48 0.84 1.10
N ALA A 105 -11.97 0.17 0.06
CA ALA A 105 -12.74 -0.82 -0.69
C ALA A 105 -13.10 -2.03 0.18
N LEU A 106 -12.17 -2.52 1.02
CA LEU A 106 -12.45 -3.58 1.98
C LEU A 106 -13.62 -3.21 2.90
N ILE A 107 -13.57 -2.04 3.55
CA ILE A 107 -14.62 -1.55 4.46
C ILE A 107 -15.97 -1.49 3.74
N LYS A 108 -16.03 -0.96 2.51
CA LYS A 108 -17.25 -0.90 1.70
C LYS A 108 -17.78 -2.30 1.36
N GLN A 109 -16.91 -3.24 0.99
CA GLN A 109 -17.30 -4.62 0.68
C GLN A 109 -17.83 -5.36 1.91
N LEU A 110 -17.32 -5.04 3.10
CA LEU A 110 -17.88 -5.53 4.36
C LEU A 110 -19.25 -4.92 4.69
N GLY A 111 -19.71 -3.90 3.92
CA GLY A 111 -20.97 -3.21 4.10
C GLY A 111 -20.94 -2.16 5.20
N LEU A 112 -19.76 -1.67 5.53
CA LEU A 112 -19.52 -0.68 6.56
C LEU A 112 -19.35 0.72 5.96
N ASN A 113 -19.61 1.74 6.77
CA ASN A 113 -19.34 3.13 6.39
C ASN A 113 -17.89 3.50 6.68
N VAL A 114 -17.14 3.88 5.65
CA VAL A 114 -15.71 4.20 5.76
C VAL A 114 -15.45 5.33 6.78
N ASN A 115 -16.28 6.38 6.78
CA ASN A 115 -16.09 7.52 7.68
C ASN A 115 -16.39 7.16 9.14
N GLU A 116 -17.36 6.29 9.39
CA GLU A 116 -17.68 5.80 10.73
C GLU A 116 -16.54 4.92 11.26
N VAL A 117 -16.06 3.97 10.46
CA VAL A 117 -14.93 3.13 10.83
C VAL A 117 -13.69 3.98 11.11
N ALA A 118 -13.40 4.98 10.28
CA ALA A 118 -12.27 5.88 10.48
C ALA A 118 -12.41 6.67 11.81
N ARG A 119 -13.60 7.15 12.14
CA ARG A 119 -13.86 7.83 13.43
C ARG A 119 -13.67 6.90 14.62
N GLU A 120 -14.14 5.67 14.53
CA GLU A 120 -13.97 4.69 15.61
C GLU A 120 -12.49 4.31 15.83
N ILE A 121 -11.74 4.11 14.75
CA ILE A 121 -10.28 3.89 14.84
C ILE A 121 -9.60 5.09 15.49
N ALA A 122 -9.95 6.30 15.08
CA ALA A 122 -9.37 7.53 15.63
C ALA A 122 -9.70 7.71 17.12
N LYS A 123 -10.91 7.33 17.58
CA LYS A 123 -11.31 7.38 19.00
C LYS A 123 -10.54 6.36 19.85
N LYS A 124 -10.31 5.15 19.32
CA LYS A 124 -9.54 4.11 20.03
C LYS A 124 -8.08 4.53 20.24
N GLY A 125 -7.58 5.40 19.38
CA GLY A 125 -6.20 5.91 19.46
C GLY A 125 -5.17 4.76 19.46
N ASN A 126 -4.05 4.99 20.17
CA ASN A 126 -2.98 4.00 20.30
C ASN A 126 -3.20 3.00 21.42
N ASN A 127 -4.43 2.70 21.79
CA ASN A 127 -4.77 1.81 22.89
C ASN A 127 -5.15 0.43 22.37
N GLY A 128 -4.29 -0.54 22.55
CA GLY A 128 -4.55 -1.94 22.21
C GLY A 128 -3.40 -2.61 21.46
N PRO A 129 -3.40 -3.95 21.37
CA PRO A 129 -2.31 -4.72 20.76
C PRO A 129 -2.16 -4.49 19.26
N PHE A 130 -3.21 -4.02 18.59
CA PHE A 130 -3.24 -3.71 17.17
C PHE A 130 -3.34 -2.20 16.89
N ALA A 131 -3.11 -1.38 17.91
CA ALA A 131 -3.19 0.05 17.75
C ALA A 131 -2.05 0.55 16.87
N PRO A 132 -2.35 1.45 15.92
CA PRO A 132 -1.33 2.05 15.08
C PRO A 132 -0.34 2.86 15.92
N ASP A 133 0.95 2.71 15.68
CA ASP A 133 1.95 3.55 16.33
C ASP A 133 2.08 4.90 15.61
N PHE A 134 1.05 5.72 15.72
CA PHE A 134 1.05 7.07 15.15
C PHE A 134 2.10 8.00 15.75
N LYS A 135 2.62 7.71 16.95
CA LYS A 135 3.60 8.59 17.60
C LYS A 135 4.98 8.47 16.96
N ASN A 136 5.38 7.23 16.65
CA ASN A 136 6.68 6.94 16.06
C ASN A 136 6.62 6.87 14.54
N SER A 137 5.42 6.72 13.97
CA SER A 137 5.20 6.56 12.53
C SER A 137 4.86 7.85 11.80
N LYS A 138 4.82 9.02 12.50
CA LYS A 138 4.62 10.27 11.76
C LYS A 138 5.77 10.43 10.76
N PRO A 139 5.53 10.26 9.45
CA PRO A 139 6.53 10.70 8.48
C PRO A 139 6.82 12.17 8.80
N LYS A 140 8.09 12.57 8.77
CA LYS A 140 8.42 14.00 8.83
C LYS A 140 7.51 14.66 7.80
N ARG A 141 6.52 15.42 8.27
CA ARG A 141 5.60 16.09 7.35
C ARG A 141 6.44 16.86 6.37
N ILE A 142 6.34 16.49 5.10
CA ILE A 142 6.86 17.31 4.02
C ILE A 142 6.17 18.65 4.19
N ILE A 143 6.92 19.64 4.58
CA ILE A 143 6.44 20.94 5.01
C ILE A 143 5.74 21.60 3.83
N ARG A 144 4.60 22.24 4.09
CA ARG A 144 3.63 22.84 3.15
C ARG A 144 4.19 23.76 2.04
N ASN A 145 5.48 24.07 2.02
CA ASN A 145 6.09 25.05 1.13
C ASN A 145 7.25 24.49 0.31
N LEU A 146 7.32 23.19 0.08
CA LEU A 146 8.22 22.69 -0.96
C LEU A 146 7.71 23.26 -2.29
N LYS A 147 8.38 24.32 -2.77
CA LYS A 147 8.25 24.70 -4.17
C LYS A 147 8.52 23.45 -4.99
N PRO A 148 7.66 23.11 -5.96
CA PRO A 148 7.96 22.05 -6.89
C PRO A 148 9.36 22.30 -7.42
N LEU A 149 10.24 21.31 -7.34
CA LEU A 149 11.55 21.40 -7.98
C LEU A 149 11.31 21.81 -9.44
N SER A 150 12.10 22.75 -9.92
CA SER A 150 12.08 23.09 -11.33
C SER A 150 12.63 21.87 -12.07
N PHE A 151 11.74 21.04 -12.57
CA PHE A 151 12.08 19.89 -13.39
C PHE A 151 11.65 20.20 -14.82
N GLU A 152 12.59 20.23 -15.71
CA GLU A 152 12.33 20.26 -17.15
C GLU A 152 12.32 18.81 -17.63
N ILE A 153 11.25 18.44 -18.33
CA ILE A 153 11.16 17.12 -18.93
C ILE A 153 12.23 17.05 -20.03
N PRO A 154 13.18 16.11 -19.94
CA PRO A 154 14.14 15.95 -21.01
C PRO A 154 13.44 15.59 -22.32
N GLU A 155 13.91 16.09 -23.46
CA GLU A 155 13.38 15.74 -24.79
C GLU A 155 13.31 14.21 -25.00
N LYS A 156 14.19 13.48 -24.35
CA LYS A 156 14.20 12.01 -24.34
C LYS A 156 14.38 11.49 -22.93
N ILE A 157 13.37 10.81 -22.43
CA ILE A 157 13.44 10.05 -21.17
C ILE A 157 14.28 8.79 -21.42
N SER A 158 15.50 8.76 -20.90
CA SER A 158 16.47 7.71 -21.20
C SER A 158 16.72 6.74 -20.04
N ASN A 159 16.21 7.04 -18.87
CA ASN A 159 16.38 6.21 -17.68
C ASN A 159 15.15 6.27 -16.76
N VAL A 160 15.06 5.29 -15.86
CA VAL A 160 13.91 5.14 -14.94
C VAL A 160 13.76 6.34 -14.02
N ARG A 161 14.84 6.97 -13.59
CA ARG A 161 14.79 8.13 -12.70
C ARG A 161 14.09 9.30 -13.37
N ASP A 162 14.52 9.65 -14.58
CA ASP A 162 13.93 10.74 -15.36
C ASP A 162 12.45 10.48 -15.64
N PHE A 163 12.09 9.21 -15.90
CA PHE A 163 10.70 8.81 -16.07
C PHE A 163 9.88 9.06 -14.80
N VAL A 164 10.33 8.57 -13.66
CA VAL A 164 9.63 8.74 -12.38
C VAL A 164 9.50 10.22 -12.02
N GLU A 165 10.57 11.01 -12.22
CA GLU A 165 10.55 12.45 -11.96
C GLU A 165 9.62 13.19 -12.93
N ALA A 166 9.55 12.81 -14.21
CA ALA A 166 8.61 13.37 -15.18
C ALA A 166 7.16 13.12 -14.75
N VAL A 167 6.82 11.89 -14.38
CA VAL A 167 5.48 11.53 -13.91
C VAL A 167 5.10 12.35 -12.68
N PHE A 168 5.89 12.28 -11.61
CA PHE A 168 5.50 12.91 -10.34
C PHE A 168 5.63 14.43 -10.37
N ASN A 169 6.71 14.99 -10.93
CA ASN A 169 6.93 16.43 -10.90
C ASN A 169 6.13 17.17 -11.97
N SER A 170 5.97 16.61 -13.16
CA SER A 170 5.22 17.28 -14.22
C SER A 170 3.73 17.03 -14.09
N ILE A 171 3.29 15.78 -14.14
CA ILE A 171 1.86 15.47 -14.18
C ILE A 171 1.21 15.75 -12.83
N TRP A 172 1.67 15.11 -11.74
CA TRP A 172 0.99 15.17 -10.44
C TRP A 172 1.21 16.49 -9.70
N ASN A 173 2.47 16.95 -9.58
CA ASN A 173 2.77 18.14 -8.77
C ASN A 173 2.44 19.43 -9.49
N ARG A 174 2.71 19.52 -10.80
CA ARG A 174 2.49 20.72 -11.61
C ARG A 174 1.19 20.70 -12.40
N ARG A 175 0.51 19.56 -12.48
CA ARG A 175 -0.72 19.35 -13.27
C ARG A 175 -0.53 19.66 -14.75
N ASN A 176 0.66 19.40 -15.27
CA ASN A 176 0.95 19.51 -16.69
C ASN A 176 0.51 18.24 -17.40
N PHE A 177 -0.76 18.16 -17.74
CA PHE A 177 -1.37 16.95 -18.33
C PHE A 177 -0.90 16.67 -19.76
N SER A 178 -0.35 17.66 -20.46
CA SER A 178 0.25 17.43 -21.79
C SER A 178 1.48 16.50 -21.74
N THR A 179 2.03 16.26 -20.54
CA THR A 179 3.12 15.31 -20.36
C THR A 179 2.64 13.86 -20.41
N ILE A 180 1.35 13.60 -20.23
CA ILE A 180 0.80 12.24 -20.23
C ILE A 180 1.15 11.55 -21.55
N ASP A 181 0.94 12.21 -22.68
CA ASP A 181 1.19 11.68 -24.02
C ASP A 181 2.69 11.34 -24.29
N HIS A 182 3.60 11.83 -23.43
CA HIS A 182 5.03 11.58 -23.54
C HIS A 182 5.52 10.44 -22.64
N VAL A 183 4.76 10.06 -21.61
CA VAL A 183 5.20 9.12 -20.58
C VAL A 183 4.32 7.87 -20.46
N TYR A 184 3.09 7.94 -20.90
CA TYR A 184 2.17 6.80 -20.92
C TYR A 184 1.92 6.33 -22.34
N SER A 185 1.68 5.03 -22.52
CA SER A 185 1.25 4.49 -23.80
C SER A 185 -0.24 4.79 -24.04
N ASP A 186 -0.64 4.81 -25.32
CA ASP A 186 -2.03 5.10 -25.72
C ASP A 186 -3.04 4.07 -25.15
N ASP A 187 -2.55 2.86 -24.85
CA ASP A 187 -3.34 1.75 -24.33
C ASP A 187 -3.12 1.51 -22.84
N VAL A 188 -2.61 2.51 -22.11
CA VAL A 188 -2.36 2.38 -20.66
C VAL A 188 -3.64 2.03 -19.91
N ALA A 189 -3.57 0.99 -19.09
CA ALA A 189 -4.61 0.67 -18.12
C ALA A 189 -4.26 1.34 -16.78
N PHE A 190 -5.19 2.12 -16.24
CA PHE A 190 -5.03 2.81 -14.97
C PHE A 190 -6.03 2.29 -13.94
N GLU A 191 -5.52 1.77 -12.83
CA GLU A 191 -6.34 1.33 -11.71
C GLU A 191 -5.99 2.12 -10.45
N ALA A 192 -6.96 2.82 -9.88
CA ALA A 192 -6.80 3.71 -8.74
C ALA A 192 -7.80 3.40 -7.60
N GLY A 193 -7.95 2.15 -7.22
CA GLY A 193 -8.77 1.72 -6.09
C GLY A 193 -10.20 2.25 -6.18
N LEU A 194 -10.61 3.09 -5.23
CA LEU A 194 -11.98 3.62 -5.18
C LEU A 194 -12.37 4.46 -6.39
N LEU A 195 -11.44 5.08 -7.07
CA LEU A 195 -11.70 5.94 -8.23
C LEU A 195 -12.05 5.13 -9.46
N SER A 196 -11.55 3.92 -9.60
CA SER A 196 -11.80 3.05 -10.75
C SER A 196 -13.28 2.65 -10.94
N LYS A 197 -14.08 2.76 -9.86
CA LYS A 197 -15.54 2.47 -9.94
C LYS A 197 -16.41 3.71 -10.21
N GLU A 198 -15.86 4.90 -10.03
CA GLU A 198 -16.57 6.17 -10.25
C GLU A 198 -16.40 6.68 -11.68
N PHE A 199 -15.48 6.10 -12.43
CA PHE A 199 -15.27 6.37 -13.85
C PHE A 199 -15.49 5.06 -14.63
N PRO A 200 -16.78 4.66 -14.87
CA PRO A 200 -17.04 3.55 -15.77
C PRO A 200 -16.47 3.89 -17.13
N ASP A 201 -15.91 2.88 -17.79
CA ASP A 201 -15.30 2.96 -19.10
C ASP A 201 -16.06 3.91 -20.03
N THR A 202 -15.41 5.01 -20.41
CA THR A 202 -15.91 5.92 -21.45
C THR A 202 -15.42 5.45 -22.81
#